data_3a3313f0b3a021855a87df632c6f60bf
#
_entry.id   3a3313f0b3a021855a87df632c6f60bf
#
_cell.length_a   1.000
_cell.length_b   1.000
_cell.length_c   1.000
_cell.angle_alpha   90.00
_cell.angle_beta   90.00
_cell.angle_gamma   90.00
#
_symmetry.space_group_name_H-M   'P 1'
#
loop_
_entity.id
_entity.type
_entity.pdbx_description
1 polymer ?
#
loop_
_entity_poly.entity_id
_entity_poly.type
_entity_poly.pdbx_seq_one_letter_code
_entity_poly.pdbx_strand_id
1 'polypeptide(L)'
;VKIKGDFIWHNHEKTDEAFIVIDGKIFIEFEEKTEEINEGDMIIVPKGIKHRPYAKTEAKIMIIEPKGVVNTGEILDKLTAPNDDWI
;
A
#
# COMPACT_ATOMS: atom_id res chain seq x y z
N VAL A 1 -6.65 2.88 5.89
CA VAL A 1 -5.71 1.92 6.45
C VAL A 1 -4.57 2.66 7.12
N LYS A 2 -4.22 2.24 8.30
CA LYS A 2 -3.02 2.72 8.99
C LYS A 2 -1.90 1.74 8.76
N ILE A 3 -0.73 2.24 8.39
CA ILE A 3 0.43 1.36 8.23
C ILE A 3 1.61 1.88 9.02
N LYS A 4 2.44 0.96 9.48
CA LYS A 4 3.71 1.25 10.13
C LYS A 4 4.61 0.04 9.96
N GLY A 5 5.87 0.30 9.61
CA GLY A 5 6.82 -0.76 9.34
C GLY A 5 6.77 -1.26 7.91
N ASP A 6 7.32 -2.44 7.68
CA ASP A 6 7.45 -3.01 6.36
C ASP A 6 6.33 -3.98 6.03
N PHE A 7 5.80 -3.85 4.83
CA PHE A 7 4.95 -4.88 4.25
C PHE A 7 5.83 -5.81 3.43
N ILE A 8 5.32 -7.00 3.13
CA ILE A 8 6.06 -7.94 2.32
C ILE A 8 5.96 -7.57 0.84
N TRP A 9 6.91 -8.06 0.07
CA TRP A 9 6.85 -7.94 -1.39
C TRP A 9 5.66 -8.71 -1.91
N HIS A 10 4.89 -8.08 -2.79
CA HIS A 10 3.73 -8.70 -3.39
C HIS A 10 3.39 -8.07 -4.72
N ASN A 11 2.47 -8.68 -5.44
CA ASN A 11 1.88 -8.09 -6.64
C ASN A 11 0.41 -8.51 -6.75
N HIS A 12 -0.33 -7.78 -7.54
CA HIS A 12 -1.68 -8.14 -7.94
C HIS A 12 -1.65 -8.42 -9.43
N GLU A 13 -1.91 -9.66 -9.81
CA GLU A 13 -1.72 -10.06 -11.20
C GLU A 13 -2.76 -9.51 -12.16
N LYS A 14 -3.93 -9.19 -11.67
CA LYS A 14 -5.07 -8.86 -12.52
C LYS A 14 -5.55 -7.42 -12.43
N THR A 15 -5.10 -6.66 -11.44
CA THR A 15 -5.64 -5.33 -11.18
C THR A 15 -4.55 -4.36 -10.79
N ASP A 16 -4.77 -3.10 -11.18
CA ASP A 16 -3.95 -2.00 -10.70
C ASP A 16 -4.38 -1.66 -9.26
N GLU A 17 -3.48 -1.02 -8.54
CA GLU A 17 -3.75 -0.60 -7.17
C GLU A 17 -3.32 0.87 -7.02
N ALA A 18 -4.18 1.70 -6.45
CA ALA A 18 -3.84 3.09 -6.20
C ALA A 18 -3.69 3.34 -4.71
N PHE A 19 -2.64 4.05 -4.33
CA PHE A 19 -2.38 4.46 -2.96
C PHE A 19 -2.46 5.97 -2.86
N ILE A 20 -3.23 6.47 -1.90
CA ILE A 20 -3.34 7.89 -1.62
C ILE A 20 -2.93 8.10 -0.16
N VAL A 21 -1.98 8.97 0.09
CA VAL A 21 -1.55 9.26 1.46
C VAL A 21 -2.45 10.34 2.05
N ILE A 22 -3.20 9.97 3.08
CA ILE A 22 -4.10 10.88 3.78
C ILE A 22 -3.34 11.67 4.84
N ASP A 23 -2.44 10.98 5.55
CA ASP A 23 -1.68 11.59 6.63
C ASP A 23 -0.34 10.88 6.75
N GLY A 24 0.73 11.66 6.86
CA GLY A 24 2.08 11.13 6.99
C GLY A 24 2.78 10.93 5.66
N LYS A 25 3.59 9.91 5.60
CA LYS A 25 4.43 9.62 4.44
C LYS A 25 4.64 8.12 4.34
N ILE A 26 4.57 7.60 3.13
CA ILE A 26 4.93 6.21 2.89
C ILE A 26 5.99 6.13 1.80
N PHE A 27 6.61 4.96 1.72
CA PHE A 27 7.54 4.61 0.66
C PHE A 27 7.01 3.35 -0.01
N ILE A 28 7.17 3.27 -1.32
CA ILE A 28 6.87 2.05 -2.03
C ILE A 28 8.13 1.63 -2.77
N GLU A 29 8.65 0.49 -2.38
CA GLU A 29 9.86 -0.05 -2.96
C GLU A 29 9.49 -0.95 -4.15
N PHE A 30 10.11 -0.68 -5.28
CA PHE A 30 10.04 -1.51 -6.47
C PHE A 30 11.39 -2.18 -6.66
N GLU A 31 11.51 -3.08 -7.62
CA GLU A 31 12.77 -3.78 -7.83
C GLU A 31 13.94 -2.85 -8.18
N GLU A 32 13.67 -1.76 -8.88
CA GLU A 32 14.71 -0.86 -9.38
C GLU A 32 14.75 0.50 -8.67
N LYS A 33 13.73 0.84 -7.89
CA LYS A 33 13.65 2.15 -7.28
C LYS A 33 12.71 2.15 -6.07
N THR A 34 12.80 3.20 -5.28
CA THR A 34 11.87 3.45 -4.19
C THR A 34 11.22 4.81 -4.42
N GLU A 35 9.91 4.85 -4.37
CA GLU A 35 9.16 6.09 -4.48
C GLU A 35 8.72 6.58 -3.11
N GLU A 36 8.88 7.88 -2.87
CA GLU A 36 8.39 8.52 -1.66
C GLU A 36 7.05 9.17 -1.97
N ILE A 37 6.03 8.84 -1.19
CA ILE A 37 4.68 9.34 -1.39
C ILE A 37 4.31 10.16 -0.17
N ASN A 38 4.13 11.44 -0.37
CA ASN A 38 3.84 12.38 0.71
C ASN A 38 2.34 12.59 0.87
N GLU A 39 1.97 13.22 1.98
CA GLU A 39 0.57 13.55 2.23
C GLU A 39 -0.03 14.30 1.04
N GLY A 40 -1.19 13.85 0.60
CA GLY A 40 -1.87 14.41 -0.56
C GLY A 40 -1.45 13.81 -1.89
N ASP A 41 -0.39 13.01 -1.92
CA ASP A 41 0.08 12.39 -3.16
C ASP A 41 -0.61 11.06 -3.40
N MET A 42 -0.63 10.66 -4.65
CA MET A 42 -1.18 9.38 -5.08
C MET A 42 -0.18 8.70 -6.00
N ILE A 43 -0.11 7.39 -5.89
CA ILE A 43 0.66 6.57 -6.82
C ILE A 43 -0.20 5.41 -7.29
N ILE A 44 -0.09 5.06 -8.56
CA ILE A 44 -0.76 3.89 -9.11
C ILE A 44 0.30 2.83 -9.37
N VAL A 45 0.10 1.66 -8.80
CA VAL A 45 0.95 0.51 -9.03
C VAL A 45 0.24 -0.38 -10.04
N PRO A 46 0.79 -0.51 -11.27
CA PRO A 46 0.17 -1.33 -12.29
C PRO A 46 0.11 -2.81 -11.90
N LYS A 47 -0.86 -3.50 -12.43
CA LYS A 47 -0.98 -4.94 -12.22
C LYS A 47 0.34 -5.65 -12.59
N GLY A 48 0.66 -6.68 -11.82
CA GLY A 48 1.84 -7.49 -12.08
C GLY A 48 3.16 -6.91 -11.57
N ILE A 49 3.16 -5.68 -11.08
CA ILE A 49 4.39 -5.04 -10.60
C ILE A 49 4.62 -5.39 -9.14
N LYS A 50 5.75 -6.03 -8.88
CA LYS A 50 6.15 -6.38 -7.52
C LYS A 50 6.53 -5.13 -6.74
N HIS A 51 6.02 -5.00 -5.55
CA HIS A 51 6.28 -3.82 -4.74
C HIS A 51 6.16 -4.12 -3.26
N ARG A 52 6.73 -3.23 -2.44
CA ARG A 52 6.70 -3.36 -0.99
C ARG A 52 6.46 -1.99 -0.36
N PRO A 53 5.24 -1.71 0.10
CA PRO A 53 4.99 -0.48 0.83
C PRO A 53 5.58 -0.54 2.23
N TYR A 54 6.05 0.59 2.74
CA TYR A 54 6.43 0.69 4.15
C TYR A 54 6.31 2.13 4.64
N ALA A 55 6.24 2.28 5.94
CA ALA A 55 6.19 3.59 6.59
C ALA A 55 7.12 3.55 7.80
N LYS A 56 7.96 4.57 7.94
CA LYS A 56 8.89 4.66 9.08
C LYS A 56 8.15 5.06 10.35
N THR A 57 7.12 5.88 10.20
CA THR A 57 6.20 6.24 11.27
C THR A 57 4.78 5.97 10.79
N GLU A 58 3.84 5.87 11.71
CA GLU A 58 2.47 5.57 11.33
C GLU A 58 1.95 6.55 10.29
N ALA A 59 1.34 6.03 9.25
CA ALA A 59 0.72 6.80 8.20
C ALA A 59 -0.69 6.29 7.93
N LYS A 60 -1.53 7.18 7.42
CA LYS A 60 -2.89 6.82 7.02
C LYS A 60 -2.96 6.90 5.51
N ILE A 61 -3.42 5.83 4.89
CA ILE A 61 -3.52 5.76 3.44
C ILE A 61 -4.89 5.25 3.03
N MET A 62 -5.26 5.60 1.81
CA MET A 62 -6.43 5.03 1.16
C MET A 62 -5.91 4.16 0.02
N ILE A 63 -6.41 2.94 -0.08
CA ILE A 63 -6.08 2.04 -1.17
C ILE A 63 -7.33 1.85 -2.01
N ILE A 64 -7.19 2.10 -3.30
CA ILE A 64 -8.30 1.93 -4.24
C ILE A 64 -7.99 0.74 -5.13
N GLU A 65 -8.88 -0.23 -5.14
CA GLU A 65 -8.74 -1.43 -5.94
C GLU A 65 -10.12 -1.96 -6.29
N PRO A 66 -10.24 -2.80 -7.32
CA PRO A 66 -11.53 -3.39 -7.67
C PRO A 66 -12.08 -4.25 -6.53
N LYS A 67 -13.40 -4.30 -6.46
CA LYS A 67 -14.09 -5.10 -5.45
C LYS A 67 -13.69 -6.57 -5.55
N GLY A 68 -13.44 -7.18 -4.41
CA GLY A 68 -13.10 -8.59 -4.34
C GLY A 68 -11.61 -8.87 -4.39
N VAL A 69 -10.77 -7.85 -4.57
CA VAL A 69 -9.33 -8.02 -4.54
C VAL A 69 -8.85 -7.91 -3.10
N VAL A 70 -7.99 -8.84 -2.71
CA VAL A 70 -7.41 -8.85 -1.37
C VAL A 70 -6.01 -8.23 -1.43
N ASN A 71 -5.76 -7.24 -0.58
CA ASN A 71 -4.45 -6.60 -0.50
C ASN A 71 -3.44 -7.60 0.02
N THR A 72 -2.39 -7.86 -0.74
CA THR A 72 -1.35 -8.82 -0.38
C THR A 72 -1.88 -10.20 -0.05
N GLY A 73 -3.10 -10.54 -0.50
CA GLY A 73 -3.71 -11.80 -0.16
C GLY A 73 -3.94 -11.94 1.34
N GLU A 74 -3.85 -13.13 1.85
CA GLU A 74 -4.15 -13.41 3.26
C GLU A 74 -3.11 -12.86 4.22
N ILE A 75 -1.95 -12.50 3.74
CA ILE A 75 -0.86 -12.07 4.60
C ILE A 75 -1.06 -10.63 5.07
N LEU A 76 -1.77 -9.84 4.31
CA LEU A 76 -1.97 -8.43 4.61
C LEU A 76 -2.60 -8.22 5.98
N ASP A 77 -3.53 -9.06 6.37
CA ASP A 77 -4.26 -8.90 7.63
C ASP A 77 -3.32 -8.86 8.83
N LYS A 78 -2.17 -9.49 8.73
CA LYS A 78 -1.19 -9.52 9.81
C LYS A 78 -0.32 -8.27 9.85
N LEU A 79 -0.24 -7.55 8.75
CA LEU A 79 0.64 -6.40 8.61
C LEU A 79 -0.11 -5.09 8.70
N THR A 80 -1.42 -5.14 8.57
CA THR A 80 -2.26 -3.97 8.63
C THR A 80 -2.58 -3.65 10.10
N ALA A 81 -2.65 -2.39 10.43
CA ALA A 81 -3.00 -1.99 11.79
C ALA A 81 -4.41 -2.49 12.13
N PRO A 82 -4.66 -2.86 13.39
CA PRO A 82 -6.00 -3.25 13.80
C PRO A 82 -7.01 -2.14 13.50
N ASN A 83 -8.24 -2.53 13.22
CA ASN A 83 -9.34 -1.59 12.97
C ASN A 83 -9.13 -0.75 11.74
N ASP A 84 -8.73 -1.37 10.68
CA ASP A 84 -8.64 -0.69 9.40
C ASP A 84 -10.02 -0.28 8.94
N ASP A 85 -10.20 1.01 8.87
CA ASP A 85 -11.44 1.56 8.36
C ASP A 85 -11.19 1.99 6.92
N TRP A 86 -11.89 1.35 6.02
CA TRP A 86 -11.84 1.73 4.63
C TRP A 86 -12.74 2.92 4.41
N ILE A 87 -12.21 3.87 3.74
CA ILE A 87 -12.95 5.08 3.45
C ILE A 87 -13.59 4.98 2.08
#